data_ccf118835c84b46be1588ad83b227506
#
_entry.id   ccf118835c84b46be1588ad83b227506
#
_cell.length_a   1.000
_cell.length_b   1.000
_cell.length_c   1.000
_cell.angle_alpha   90.00
_cell.angle_beta   90.00
_cell.angle_gamma   90.00
#
_symmetry.space_group_name_H-M   'P 1'
#
loop_
_entity.id
_entity.type
_entity.pdbx_description
1 polymer ?
#
loop_
_entity_poly.entity_id
_entity_poly.type
_entity_poly.pdbx_seq_one_letter_code
_entity_poly.pdbx_strand_id
1 'polypeptide(L)'
;MKYNFIFLICFCSYVHSNYLDRDEVHEFIDFMSTEHDFDKTYLVEVFSKAVKQQNIIDSMNKPAEKVVSWDQYKNRVSFFRIQSGKVFLNTYERWFDKAEKDFGVPREVIAAIIGLETNYGGYKGKIRVIDALSTAAFDYPRRRSFFKKQLEEFFLLSREENFEITGVRGSYAGAMGFAQFMPDNYRRLALDFDEDGKRDIMNNAADAIGSVANFLSSNKGNKRGWDRDGFIALPALAKRKNKLIKSSFKLVPYKDLDVIYENDNFDFSKKYIQISLFPKNEERDEFWIGDKNLYAITRYNPSSKYAMSV
;
A
#
# COMPACT_ATOMS: atom_id res chain seq x y z
N MET A 1 59.07 4.64 -35.84
CA MET A 1 58.50 3.87 -34.71
C MET A 1 57.01 4.09 -34.70
N LYS A 2 56.22 3.09 -35.11
CA LYS A 2 54.76 3.17 -35.08
C LYS A 2 54.30 2.44 -33.81
N TYR A 3 53.65 3.17 -32.86
CA TYR A 3 53.04 2.57 -31.68
C TYR A 3 51.63 2.12 -32.03
N ASN A 4 51.39 0.82 -32.01
CA ASN A 4 50.05 0.22 -32.06
C ASN A 4 49.43 0.28 -30.65
N PHE A 5 48.42 1.09 -30.46
CA PHE A 5 47.59 1.08 -29.27
C PHE A 5 46.54 -0.04 -29.41
N ILE A 6 46.68 -1.10 -28.64
CA ILE A 6 45.66 -2.15 -28.51
C ILE A 6 44.64 -1.63 -27.48
N PHE A 7 43.42 -1.29 -27.94
CA PHE A 7 42.30 -1.02 -27.08
C PHE A 7 41.74 -2.33 -26.57
N LEU A 8 42.00 -2.63 -25.29
CA LEU A 8 41.38 -3.76 -24.60
C LEU A 8 39.94 -3.37 -24.19
N ILE A 9 38.94 -3.79 -24.99
CA ILE A 9 37.53 -3.62 -24.64
C ILE A 9 37.19 -4.67 -23.57
N CYS A 10 37.20 -4.26 -22.31
CA CYS A 10 36.64 -5.06 -21.23
C CYS A 10 35.13 -5.15 -21.42
N PHE A 11 34.62 -6.23 -21.97
CA PHE A 11 33.22 -6.60 -21.89
C PHE A 11 32.92 -6.95 -20.43
N CYS A 12 32.37 -5.98 -19.67
CA CYS A 12 31.77 -6.25 -18.39
C CYS A 12 30.47 -7.01 -18.67
N SER A 13 30.53 -8.33 -18.70
CA SER A 13 29.36 -9.18 -18.73
C SER A 13 28.60 -8.94 -17.44
N TYR A 14 27.48 -8.22 -17.47
CA TYR A 14 26.51 -8.22 -16.40
C TYR A 14 26.00 -9.65 -16.25
N VAL A 15 26.59 -10.39 -15.32
CA VAL A 15 26.04 -11.68 -14.89
C VAL A 15 24.71 -11.37 -14.20
N HIS A 16 23.61 -11.45 -14.94
CA HIS A 16 22.29 -11.55 -14.34
C HIS A 16 22.30 -12.90 -13.61
N SER A 17 22.42 -12.88 -12.29
CA SER A 17 22.24 -14.10 -11.49
C SER A 17 20.81 -14.58 -11.72
N ASN A 18 20.69 -15.70 -12.41
CA ASN A 18 19.42 -16.36 -12.66
C ASN A 18 18.86 -16.79 -11.29
N TYR A 19 17.59 -16.53 -11.02
CA TYR A 19 16.94 -17.00 -9.79
C TYR A 19 17.01 -18.53 -9.68
N LEU A 20 17.03 -19.26 -10.79
CA LEU A 20 17.13 -20.72 -10.82
C LEU A 20 18.49 -21.27 -10.38
N ASP A 21 19.53 -20.44 -10.20
CA ASP A 21 20.82 -20.86 -9.67
C ASP A 21 20.82 -20.90 -8.12
N ARG A 22 19.68 -20.68 -7.47
CA ARG A 22 19.56 -20.49 -6.01
C ARG A 22 18.70 -21.57 -5.37
N ASP A 23 19.25 -22.27 -4.40
CA ASP A 23 18.55 -23.35 -3.65
C ASP A 23 17.22 -22.86 -3.04
N GLU A 24 17.20 -21.67 -2.47
CA GLU A 24 15.99 -21.08 -1.85
C GLU A 24 14.84 -20.82 -2.82
N VAL A 25 15.12 -20.68 -4.11
CA VAL A 25 14.10 -20.59 -5.17
C VAL A 25 13.59 -21.97 -5.54
N HIS A 26 14.45 -22.96 -5.58
CA HIS A 26 14.04 -24.35 -5.78
C HIS A 26 13.19 -24.85 -4.60
N GLU A 27 13.54 -24.53 -3.36
CA GLU A 27 12.70 -24.81 -2.19
C GLU A 27 11.31 -24.15 -2.31
N PHE A 28 11.24 -22.92 -2.80
CA PHE A 28 9.97 -22.24 -3.04
C PHE A 28 9.16 -22.89 -4.16
N ILE A 29 9.79 -23.30 -5.26
CA ILE A 29 9.16 -24.04 -6.34
C ILE A 29 8.59 -25.37 -5.84
N ASP A 30 9.36 -26.11 -5.06
CA ASP A 30 8.92 -27.38 -4.46
C ASP A 30 7.73 -27.16 -3.52
N PHE A 31 7.79 -26.13 -2.66
CA PHE A 31 6.69 -25.73 -1.79
C PHE A 31 5.42 -25.41 -2.59
N MET A 32 5.50 -24.58 -3.62
CA MET A 32 4.35 -24.20 -4.45
C MET A 32 3.75 -25.39 -5.19
N SER A 33 4.58 -26.33 -5.62
CA SER A 33 4.10 -27.55 -6.27
C SER A 33 3.44 -28.51 -5.28
N THR A 34 4.02 -28.69 -4.08
CA THR A 34 3.53 -29.67 -3.10
C THR A 34 2.29 -29.19 -2.36
N GLU A 35 2.30 -27.92 -1.91
CA GLU A 35 1.22 -27.36 -1.08
C GLU A 35 0.09 -26.74 -1.89
N HIS A 36 0.35 -26.36 -3.14
CA HIS A 36 -0.60 -25.60 -3.96
C HIS A 36 -0.86 -26.21 -5.33
N ASP A 37 -0.34 -27.40 -5.64
CA ASP A 37 -0.54 -28.11 -6.90
C ASP A 37 -0.17 -27.29 -8.15
N PHE A 38 0.89 -26.46 -8.08
CA PHE A 38 1.43 -25.79 -9.25
C PHE A 38 2.34 -26.74 -10.05
N ASP A 39 2.23 -26.68 -11.38
CA ASP A 39 3.17 -27.37 -12.27
C ASP A 39 4.59 -26.81 -12.08
N LYS A 40 5.55 -27.69 -11.80
CA LYS A 40 6.97 -27.28 -11.60
C LYS A 40 7.56 -26.67 -12.86
N THR A 41 7.18 -27.16 -14.03
CA THR A 41 7.68 -26.64 -15.31
C THR A 41 7.23 -25.20 -15.52
N TYR A 42 5.95 -24.90 -15.21
CA TYR A 42 5.43 -23.53 -15.23
C TYR A 42 6.18 -22.61 -14.26
N LEU A 43 6.40 -23.05 -13.02
CA LEU A 43 7.14 -22.27 -12.02
C LEU A 43 8.58 -21.97 -12.46
N VAL A 44 9.29 -22.97 -12.98
CA VAL A 44 10.63 -22.81 -13.53
C VAL A 44 10.62 -21.81 -14.70
N GLU A 45 9.64 -21.89 -15.60
CA GLU A 45 9.50 -20.94 -16.69
C GLU A 45 9.31 -19.50 -16.17
N VAL A 46 8.45 -19.30 -15.19
CA VAL A 46 8.22 -17.96 -14.57
C VAL A 46 9.50 -17.42 -13.94
N PHE A 47 10.21 -18.23 -13.12
CA PHE A 47 11.44 -17.80 -12.46
C PHE A 47 12.60 -17.61 -13.43
N SER A 48 12.65 -18.32 -14.57
CA SER A 48 13.64 -18.07 -15.62
C SER A 48 13.53 -16.68 -16.25
N LYS A 49 12.33 -16.09 -16.21
CA LYS A 49 12.01 -14.74 -16.73
C LYS A 49 12.06 -13.65 -15.66
N ALA A 50 12.13 -14.03 -14.38
CA ALA A 50 12.19 -13.08 -13.27
C ALA A 50 13.57 -12.44 -13.18
N VAL A 51 13.61 -11.12 -12.94
CA VAL A 51 14.84 -10.34 -12.93
C VAL A 51 15.00 -9.62 -11.60
N LYS A 52 16.17 -9.81 -10.97
CA LYS A 52 16.55 -9.04 -9.78
C LYS A 52 16.66 -7.55 -10.11
N GLN A 53 16.04 -6.73 -9.27
CA GLN A 53 15.97 -5.27 -9.40
C GLN A 53 16.66 -4.59 -8.20
N GLN A 54 17.93 -4.19 -8.35
CA GLN A 54 18.68 -3.55 -7.24
C GLN A 54 18.02 -2.26 -6.75
N ASN A 55 17.43 -1.46 -7.63
CA ASN A 55 16.72 -0.24 -7.30
C ASN A 55 15.52 -0.46 -6.37
N ILE A 56 14.94 -1.66 -6.34
CA ILE A 56 13.87 -2.04 -5.41
C ILE A 56 14.43 -2.08 -3.99
N ILE A 57 15.56 -2.75 -3.79
CA ILE A 57 16.23 -2.87 -2.48
C ILE A 57 16.60 -1.48 -1.96
N ASP A 58 17.14 -0.63 -2.84
CA ASP A 58 17.52 0.74 -2.50
C ASP A 58 16.31 1.58 -2.07
N SER A 59 15.19 1.45 -2.80
CA SER A 59 13.93 2.14 -2.48
C SER A 59 13.32 1.66 -1.16
N MET A 60 13.37 0.36 -0.88
CA MET A 60 12.89 -0.21 0.40
C MET A 60 13.73 0.23 1.59
N ASN A 61 15.02 0.49 1.39
CA ASN A 61 15.90 0.99 2.45
C ASN A 61 15.71 2.48 2.73
N LYS A 62 15.16 3.25 1.78
CA LYS A 62 14.92 4.70 1.89
C LYS A 62 13.47 5.05 1.54
N PRO A 63 12.48 4.58 2.31
CA PRO A 63 11.07 4.87 2.00
C PRO A 63 10.80 6.38 2.10
N ALA A 64 10.09 6.91 1.10
CA ALA A 64 9.80 8.34 0.95
C ALA A 64 9.10 8.94 2.18
N GLU A 65 8.22 8.18 2.84
CA GLU A 65 7.51 8.61 4.05
C GLU A 65 8.43 8.96 5.21
N LYS A 66 9.64 8.39 5.26
CA LYS A 66 10.62 8.69 6.32
C LYS A 66 11.48 9.90 6.01
N VAL A 67 11.65 10.22 4.73
CA VAL A 67 12.62 11.26 4.28
C VAL A 67 11.95 12.60 4.02
N VAL A 68 10.70 12.60 3.53
CA VAL A 68 9.95 13.79 3.16
C VAL A 68 9.32 14.45 4.39
N SER A 69 9.45 15.78 4.57
CA SER A 69 8.78 16.52 5.65
C SER A 69 7.26 16.58 5.44
N TRP A 70 6.51 16.96 6.49
CA TRP A 70 5.04 17.11 6.36
C TRP A 70 4.67 18.15 5.31
N ASP A 71 5.34 19.31 5.29
CA ASP A 71 5.09 20.37 4.30
C ASP A 71 5.27 19.89 2.86
N GLN A 72 6.32 19.10 2.61
CA GLN A 72 6.54 18.50 1.31
C GLN A 72 5.51 17.41 0.97
N TYR A 73 5.07 16.65 1.99
CA TYR A 73 4.08 15.59 1.79
C TYR A 73 2.70 16.14 1.47
N LYS A 74 2.29 17.25 2.10
CA LYS A 74 1.04 17.98 1.82
C LYS A 74 0.91 18.33 0.33
N ASN A 75 2.01 18.60 -0.37
CA ASN A 75 2.00 18.90 -1.80
C ASN A 75 1.49 17.75 -2.69
N ARG A 76 1.40 16.53 -2.15
CA ARG A 76 0.75 15.42 -2.85
C ARG A 76 -0.77 15.65 -2.98
N VAL A 77 -1.36 16.42 -2.07
CA VAL A 77 -2.77 16.85 -2.14
C VAL A 77 -2.82 18.19 -2.86
N SER A 78 -2.46 18.20 -4.14
CA SER A 78 -2.45 19.40 -4.97
C SER A 78 -3.85 19.76 -5.45
N PHE A 79 -4.04 21.04 -5.82
CA PHE A 79 -5.28 21.52 -6.46
C PHE A 79 -5.70 20.61 -7.63
N PHE A 80 -4.76 20.26 -8.51
CA PHE A 80 -5.04 19.39 -9.66
C PHE A 80 -5.53 18.01 -9.26
N ARG A 81 -4.94 17.42 -8.20
CA ARG A 81 -5.40 16.12 -7.70
C ARG A 81 -6.79 16.20 -7.12
N ILE A 82 -7.12 17.28 -6.40
CA ILE A 82 -8.48 17.52 -5.89
C ILE A 82 -9.48 17.65 -7.04
N GLN A 83 -9.15 18.40 -8.09
CA GLN A 83 -10.03 18.51 -9.27
C GLN A 83 -10.21 17.16 -9.98
N SER A 84 -9.13 16.39 -10.14
CA SER A 84 -9.22 15.04 -10.68
C SER A 84 -10.09 14.13 -9.82
N GLY A 85 -10.07 14.30 -8.49
CA GLY A 85 -10.93 13.57 -7.56
C GLY A 85 -12.40 13.89 -7.75
N LYS A 86 -12.75 15.16 -7.96
CA LYS A 86 -14.13 15.56 -8.26
C LYS A 86 -14.62 14.94 -9.58
N VAL A 87 -13.77 14.94 -10.60
CA VAL A 87 -14.10 14.28 -11.87
C VAL A 87 -14.30 12.78 -11.68
N PHE A 88 -13.40 12.14 -10.91
CA PHE A 88 -13.49 10.71 -10.64
C PHE A 88 -14.76 10.34 -9.84
N LEU A 89 -15.10 11.12 -8.80
CA LEU A 89 -16.34 10.97 -8.05
C LEU A 89 -17.57 11.06 -8.95
N ASN A 90 -17.65 12.06 -9.82
CA ASN A 90 -18.78 12.23 -10.74
C ASN A 90 -18.84 11.11 -11.79
N THR A 91 -17.67 10.68 -12.34
CA THR A 91 -17.61 9.64 -13.36
C THR A 91 -18.10 8.29 -12.84
N TYR A 92 -17.82 7.99 -11.57
CA TYR A 92 -18.16 6.72 -10.93
C TYR A 92 -19.21 6.88 -9.83
N GLU A 93 -20.06 7.91 -9.90
CA GLU A 93 -21.02 8.29 -8.85
C GLU A 93 -21.83 7.11 -8.31
N ARG A 94 -22.45 6.31 -9.21
CA ARG A 94 -23.25 5.16 -8.81
C ARG A 94 -22.50 4.13 -7.98
N TRP A 95 -21.19 3.97 -8.24
CA TRP A 95 -20.36 3.01 -7.51
C TRP A 95 -19.93 3.55 -6.15
N PHE A 96 -19.71 4.85 -6.07
CA PHE A 96 -19.47 5.53 -4.79
C PHE A 96 -20.72 5.50 -3.92
N ASP A 97 -21.91 5.73 -4.47
CA ASP A 97 -23.19 5.64 -3.77
C ASP A 97 -23.41 4.23 -3.21
N LYS A 98 -23.18 3.21 -4.05
CA LYS A 98 -23.27 1.80 -3.65
C LYS A 98 -22.27 1.50 -2.52
N ALA A 99 -21.01 1.93 -2.65
CA ALA A 99 -19.97 1.68 -1.67
C ALA A 99 -20.27 2.37 -0.32
N GLU A 100 -20.70 3.63 -0.34
CA GLU A 100 -21.08 4.38 0.86
C GLU A 100 -22.28 3.75 1.56
N LYS A 101 -23.29 3.33 0.80
CA LYS A 101 -24.47 2.62 1.32
C LYS A 101 -24.06 1.28 1.96
N ASP A 102 -23.31 0.46 1.26
CA ASP A 102 -23.01 -0.92 1.66
C ASP A 102 -22.01 -0.98 2.82
N PHE A 103 -20.99 -0.12 2.79
CA PHE A 103 -19.87 -0.16 3.73
C PHE A 103 -19.85 0.97 4.76
N GLY A 104 -20.60 2.05 4.52
CA GLY A 104 -20.65 3.21 5.41
C GLY A 104 -19.40 4.09 5.36
N VAL A 105 -18.50 3.86 4.42
CA VAL A 105 -17.31 4.68 4.23
C VAL A 105 -17.66 5.85 3.31
N PRO A 106 -17.40 7.12 3.71
CA PRO A 106 -17.68 8.28 2.86
C PRO A 106 -16.95 8.18 1.53
N ARG A 107 -17.65 8.52 0.46
CA ARG A 107 -17.13 8.48 -0.91
C ARG A 107 -15.83 9.27 -1.08
N GLU A 108 -15.71 10.40 -0.37
CA GLU A 108 -14.54 11.26 -0.39
C GLU A 108 -13.29 10.55 0.15
N VAL A 109 -13.45 9.74 1.20
CA VAL A 109 -12.36 8.95 1.79
C VAL A 109 -11.89 7.88 0.82
N ILE A 110 -12.82 7.16 0.17
CA ILE A 110 -12.50 6.15 -0.84
C ILE A 110 -11.76 6.80 -2.01
N ALA A 111 -12.28 7.91 -2.52
CA ALA A 111 -11.68 8.65 -3.63
C ALA A 111 -10.30 9.22 -3.25
N ALA A 112 -10.12 9.76 -2.03
CA ALA A 112 -8.85 10.28 -1.55
C ALA A 112 -7.78 9.19 -1.51
N ILE A 113 -8.10 8.00 -1.02
CA ILE A 113 -7.19 6.84 -1.03
C ILE A 113 -6.78 6.49 -2.46
N ILE A 114 -7.73 6.28 -3.38
CA ILE A 114 -7.42 5.96 -4.79
C ILE A 114 -6.59 7.09 -5.43
N GLY A 115 -6.89 8.33 -5.09
CA GLY A 115 -6.14 9.50 -5.55
C GLY A 115 -4.70 9.52 -5.06
N LEU A 116 -4.46 9.23 -3.79
CA LEU A 116 -3.12 9.19 -3.20
C LEU A 116 -2.30 8.02 -3.73
N GLU A 117 -2.92 6.86 -3.91
CA GLU A 117 -2.24 5.65 -4.39
C GLU A 117 -1.83 5.74 -5.86
N THR A 118 -2.74 6.15 -6.73
CA THR A 118 -2.53 6.02 -8.18
C THR A 118 -2.89 7.26 -9.00
N ASN A 119 -3.22 8.38 -8.36
CA ASN A 119 -3.78 9.53 -9.05
C ASN A 119 -4.99 9.12 -9.91
N TYR A 120 -5.95 8.43 -9.26
CA TYR A 120 -7.17 7.92 -9.88
C TYR A 120 -6.93 6.94 -11.04
N GLY A 121 -5.93 6.07 -10.90
CA GLY A 121 -5.55 5.08 -11.91
C GLY A 121 -4.57 5.60 -12.97
N GLY A 122 -4.18 6.88 -12.91
CA GLY A 122 -3.22 7.46 -13.85
C GLY A 122 -1.80 6.90 -13.74
N TYR A 123 -1.44 6.36 -12.57
CA TYR A 123 -0.14 5.71 -12.35
C TYR A 123 -0.25 4.53 -11.39
N LYS A 124 -0.33 3.33 -11.92
CA LYS A 124 -0.46 2.06 -11.16
C LYS A 124 0.85 1.31 -10.95
N GLY A 125 1.99 1.93 -11.26
CA GLY A 125 3.33 1.33 -11.20
C GLY A 125 3.82 0.81 -12.56
N LYS A 126 5.14 0.62 -12.68
CA LYS A 126 5.80 0.21 -13.94
C LYS A 126 6.63 -1.05 -13.81
N ILE A 127 6.84 -1.54 -12.60
CA ILE A 127 7.70 -2.69 -12.32
C ILE A 127 6.87 -3.95 -12.44
N ARG A 128 7.40 -4.99 -13.10
CA ARG A 128 6.73 -6.30 -13.09
C ARG A 128 6.61 -6.79 -11.65
N VAL A 129 5.40 -7.17 -11.25
CA VAL A 129 5.13 -7.58 -9.86
C VAL A 129 5.94 -8.82 -9.50
N ILE A 130 6.13 -9.76 -10.44
CA ILE A 130 6.97 -10.94 -10.23
C ILE A 130 8.42 -10.55 -9.91
N ASP A 131 9.01 -9.57 -10.60
CA ASP A 131 10.36 -9.10 -10.32
C ASP A 131 10.45 -8.42 -8.96
N ALA A 132 9.45 -7.58 -8.63
CA ALA A 132 9.39 -6.87 -7.37
C ALA A 132 9.34 -7.84 -6.18
N LEU A 133 8.41 -8.79 -6.24
CA LEU A 133 8.20 -9.75 -5.16
C LEU A 133 9.35 -10.76 -5.06
N SER A 134 9.89 -11.26 -6.18
CA SER A 134 11.06 -12.15 -6.16
C SER A 134 12.28 -11.45 -5.58
N THR A 135 12.56 -10.20 -6.00
CA THR A 135 13.66 -9.40 -5.43
C THR A 135 13.48 -9.21 -3.93
N ALA A 136 12.29 -8.85 -3.49
CA ALA A 136 12.03 -8.61 -2.09
C ALA A 136 12.03 -9.91 -1.25
N ALA A 137 11.57 -11.03 -1.82
CA ALA A 137 11.52 -12.33 -1.16
C ALA A 137 12.90 -12.96 -0.98
N PHE A 138 13.78 -12.82 -1.97
CA PHE A 138 15.04 -13.52 -1.97
C PHE A 138 16.25 -12.63 -1.66
N ASP A 139 16.16 -11.32 -1.93
CA ASP A 139 17.30 -10.39 -1.80
C ASP A 139 17.10 -9.31 -0.73
N TYR A 140 15.96 -9.27 -0.01
CA TYR A 140 15.71 -8.29 1.06
C TYR A 140 15.49 -8.97 2.43
N PRO A 141 16.57 -9.25 3.21
CA PRO A 141 16.50 -10.07 4.43
C PRO A 141 15.53 -9.55 5.51
N ARG A 142 15.40 -8.22 5.65
CA ARG A 142 14.59 -7.60 6.74
C ARG A 142 13.12 -8.01 6.73
N ARG A 143 12.56 -8.34 5.57
CA ARG A 143 11.14 -8.70 5.42
C ARG A 143 10.96 -9.93 4.51
N ARG A 144 11.97 -10.80 4.43
CA ARG A 144 11.98 -11.97 3.56
C ARG A 144 10.71 -12.82 3.69
N SER A 145 10.36 -13.23 4.90
CA SER A 145 9.18 -14.08 5.15
C SER A 145 7.87 -13.41 4.69
N PHE A 146 7.73 -12.12 4.92
CA PHE A 146 6.58 -11.36 4.43
C PHE A 146 6.51 -11.38 2.90
N PHE A 147 7.61 -11.10 2.21
CA PHE A 147 7.60 -11.05 0.75
C PHE A 147 7.54 -12.44 0.11
N LYS A 148 8.10 -13.48 0.72
CA LYS A 148 7.86 -14.88 0.30
C LYS A 148 6.36 -15.21 0.34
N LYS A 149 5.65 -14.80 1.41
CA LYS A 149 4.19 -14.97 1.49
C LYS A 149 3.45 -14.15 0.43
N GLN A 150 3.86 -12.90 0.15
CA GLN A 150 3.25 -12.11 -0.92
C GLN A 150 3.49 -12.73 -2.31
N LEU A 151 4.66 -13.34 -2.54
CA LEU A 151 4.97 -14.03 -3.78
C LEU A 151 4.09 -15.29 -3.95
N GLU A 152 3.92 -16.08 -2.90
CA GLU A 152 2.97 -17.21 -2.85
C GLU A 152 1.55 -16.73 -3.18
N GLU A 153 1.07 -15.70 -2.49
CA GLU A 153 -0.27 -15.11 -2.71
C GLU A 153 -0.44 -14.59 -4.15
N PHE A 154 0.64 -14.10 -4.77
CA PHE A 154 0.60 -13.60 -6.15
C PHE A 154 0.44 -14.74 -7.17
N PHE A 155 1.12 -15.87 -6.97
CA PHE A 155 0.88 -17.05 -7.80
C PHE A 155 -0.55 -17.57 -7.66
N LEU A 156 -1.04 -17.68 -6.42
CA LEU A 156 -2.43 -18.11 -6.17
C LEU A 156 -3.44 -17.15 -6.81
N LEU A 157 -3.23 -15.85 -6.68
CA LEU A 157 -4.06 -14.82 -7.28
C LEU A 157 -4.06 -14.93 -8.81
N SER A 158 -2.89 -15.15 -9.43
CA SER A 158 -2.81 -15.27 -10.89
C SER A 158 -3.63 -16.44 -11.42
N ARG A 159 -3.69 -17.54 -10.68
CA ARG A 159 -4.51 -18.71 -10.99
C ARG A 159 -5.99 -18.44 -10.77
N GLU A 160 -6.36 -17.80 -9.66
CA GLU A 160 -7.75 -17.48 -9.32
C GLU A 160 -8.39 -16.50 -10.32
N GLU A 161 -7.66 -15.45 -10.70
CA GLU A 161 -8.15 -14.41 -11.61
C GLU A 161 -7.76 -14.65 -13.08
N ASN A 162 -7.06 -15.77 -13.35
CA ASN A 162 -6.67 -16.20 -14.70
C ASN A 162 -5.94 -15.12 -15.51
N PHE A 163 -4.90 -14.51 -14.91
CA PHE A 163 -4.05 -13.52 -15.61
C PHE A 163 -2.62 -14.01 -15.79
N GLU A 164 -1.95 -13.50 -16.83
CA GLU A 164 -0.54 -13.78 -17.10
C GLU A 164 0.36 -13.11 -16.04
N ILE A 165 1.01 -13.94 -15.19
CA ILE A 165 1.75 -13.49 -14.01
C ILE A 165 2.94 -12.59 -14.37
N THR A 166 3.59 -12.81 -15.51
CA THR A 166 4.75 -12.04 -15.95
C THR A 166 4.38 -10.68 -16.58
N GLY A 167 3.09 -10.48 -16.92
CA GLY A 167 2.56 -9.26 -17.53
C GLY A 167 2.16 -8.18 -16.54
N VAL A 168 1.82 -8.56 -15.29
CA VAL A 168 1.30 -7.64 -14.29
C VAL A 168 2.34 -6.64 -13.83
N ARG A 169 1.96 -5.35 -13.83
CA ARG A 169 2.80 -4.25 -13.35
C ARG A 169 2.22 -3.61 -12.10
N GLY A 170 3.12 -3.15 -11.24
CA GLY A 170 2.76 -2.55 -9.96
C GLY A 170 3.87 -1.68 -9.39
N SER A 171 3.82 -1.42 -8.08
CA SER A 171 4.83 -0.67 -7.35
C SER A 171 6.12 -1.48 -7.15
N TYR A 172 7.17 -0.82 -6.71
CA TYR A 172 8.44 -1.47 -6.31
C TYR A 172 8.30 -2.49 -5.18
N ALA A 173 7.20 -2.43 -4.42
CA ALA A 173 6.91 -3.40 -3.36
C ALA A 173 5.93 -4.50 -3.79
N GLY A 174 5.47 -4.50 -5.05
CA GLY A 174 4.52 -5.48 -5.58
C GLY A 174 3.04 -5.16 -5.32
N ALA A 175 2.71 -3.93 -4.95
CA ALA A 175 1.32 -3.49 -4.85
C ALA A 175 0.73 -3.20 -6.23
N MET A 176 -0.57 -3.50 -6.42
CA MET A 176 -1.22 -3.57 -7.73
C MET A 176 -2.49 -2.75 -7.83
N GLY A 177 -2.77 -2.28 -9.05
CA GLY A 177 -4.04 -1.69 -9.45
C GLY A 177 -4.32 -0.30 -8.87
N PHE A 178 -5.55 0.16 -9.02
CA PHE A 178 -6.03 1.45 -8.50
C PHE A 178 -5.86 1.58 -6.99
N ALA A 179 -6.12 0.49 -6.26
CA ALA A 179 -6.10 0.42 -4.80
C ALA A 179 -4.70 0.12 -4.23
N GLN A 180 -3.69 -0.17 -5.06
CA GLN A 180 -2.35 -0.56 -4.63
C GLN A 180 -2.37 -1.67 -3.56
N PHE A 181 -3.21 -2.68 -3.74
CA PHE A 181 -3.25 -3.83 -2.85
C PHE A 181 -2.03 -4.73 -3.04
N MET A 182 -1.50 -5.21 -1.93
CA MET A 182 -0.60 -6.35 -1.92
C MET A 182 -1.37 -7.63 -2.29
N PRO A 183 -0.73 -8.66 -2.85
CA PRO A 183 -1.42 -9.88 -3.28
C PRO A 183 -2.35 -10.51 -2.25
N ASP A 184 -1.95 -10.58 -0.98
CA ASP A 184 -2.77 -11.12 0.10
C ASP A 184 -4.04 -10.29 0.35
N ASN A 185 -3.94 -8.96 0.26
CA ASN A 185 -5.10 -8.08 0.38
C ASN A 185 -6.01 -8.19 -0.85
N TYR A 186 -5.45 -8.32 -2.04
CA TYR A 186 -6.22 -8.53 -3.25
C TYR A 186 -7.08 -9.78 -3.11
N ARG A 187 -6.47 -10.94 -2.80
CA ARG A 187 -7.20 -12.21 -2.66
C ARG A 187 -8.30 -12.17 -1.59
N ARG A 188 -8.03 -11.49 -0.46
CA ARG A 188 -8.95 -11.49 0.68
C ARG A 188 -10.01 -10.39 0.67
N LEU A 189 -9.73 -9.26 0.02
CA LEU A 189 -10.51 -8.03 0.19
C LEU A 189 -10.99 -7.40 -1.12
N ALA A 190 -10.41 -7.78 -2.28
CA ALA A 190 -10.94 -7.33 -3.54
C ALA A 190 -12.32 -7.94 -3.80
N LEU A 191 -13.19 -7.13 -4.40
CA LEU A 191 -14.55 -7.48 -4.74
C LEU A 191 -14.75 -7.35 -6.24
N ASP A 192 -15.55 -8.24 -6.79
CA ASP A 192 -16.28 -8.05 -8.04
C ASP A 192 -17.49 -7.17 -7.68
N PHE A 193 -17.30 -5.85 -7.79
CA PHE A 193 -18.27 -4.91 -7.24
C PHE A 193 -19.34 -4.50 -8.25
N ASP A 194 -19.05 -4.63 -9.53
CA ASP A 194 -20.03 -4.43 -10.60
C ASP A 194 -20.67 -5.74 -11.10
N GLU A 195 -20.27 -6.87 -10.50
CA GLU A 195 -20.88 -8.19 -10.71
C GLU A 195 -20.67 -8.70 -12.15
N ASP A 196 -19.52 -8.34 -12.77
CA ASP A 196 -19.16 -8.80 -14.13
C ASP A 196 -18.52 -10.21 -14.15
N GLY A 197 -18.32 -10.82 -12.97
CA GLY A 197 -17.74 -12.14 -12.77
C GLY A 197 -16.22 -12.12 -12.55
N LYS A 198 -15.60 -10.95 -12.37
CA LYS A 198 -14.16 -10.78 -12.16
C LYS A 198 -13.88 -9.79 -11.03
N ARG A 199 -12.83 -10.02 -10.26
CA ARG A 199 -12.31 -9.07 -9.28
C ARG A 199 -11.13 -8.30 -9.90
N ASP A 200 -11.38 -7.30 -10.76
CA ASP A 200 -10.32 -6.58 -11.50
C ASP A 200 -10.02 -5.20 -10.92
N ILE A 201 -9.39 -5.13 -9.75
CA ILE A 201 -8.91 -3.84 -9.21
C ILE A 201 -7.74 -3.25 -10.03
N MET A 202 -7.21 -3.97 -11.00
CA MET A 202 -6.14 -3.48 -11.87
C MET A 202 -6.67 -2.57 -12.97
N ASN A 203 -7.84 -2.86 -13.54
CA ASN A 203 -8.38 -2.13 -14.68
C ASN A 203 -9.82 -1.64 -14.49
N ASN A 204 -10.54 -2.19 -13.51
CA ASN A 204 -11.92 -1.83 -13.20
C ASN A 204 -11.97 -0.87 -11.98
N ALA A 205 -12.43 0.35 -12.21
CA ALA A 205 -12.56 1.36 -11.16
C ALA A 205 -13.70 1.03 -10.18
N ALA A 206 -14.78 0.37 -10.62
CA ALA A 206 -15.88 -0.03 -9.74
C ALA A 206 -15.39 -1.03 -8.69
N ASP A 207 -14.65 -2.06 -9.12
CA ASP A 207 -14.06 -3.05 -8.23
C ASP A 207 -13.08 -2.41 -7.25
N ALA A 208 -12.27 -1.47 -7.73
CA ALA A 208 -11.33 -0.75 -6.86
C ALA A 208 -12.06 0.09 -5.80
N ILE A 209 -13.16 0.78 -6.15
CA ILE A 209 -13.99 1.57 -5.22
C ILE A 209 -14.57 0.65 -4.14
N GLY A 210 -15.24 -0.43 -4.55
CA GLY A 210 -15.80 -1.41 -3.62
C GLY A 210 -14.75 -2.06 -2.74
N SER A 211 -13.60 -2.41 -3.31
CA SER A 211 -12.50 -3.06 -2.58
C SER A 211 -11.85 -2.15 -1.54
N VAL A 212 -11.66 -0.85 -1.84
CA VAL A 212 -11.16 0.12 -0.85
C VAL A 212 -12.16 0.30 0.28
N ALA A 213 -13.45 0.41 -0.03
CA ALA A 213 -14.51 0.49 0.98
C ALA A 213 -14.55 -0.77 1.86
N ASN A 214 -14.48 -1.95 1.26
CA ASN A 214 -14.40 -3.23 1.96
C ASN A 214 -13.17 -3.31 2.88
N PHE A 215 -12.01 -2.84 2.41
CA PHE A 215 -10.79 -2.80 3.22
C PHE A 215 -10.99 -1.99 4.50
N LEU A 216 -11.60 -0.81 4.42
CA LEU A 216 -11.80 0.08 5.56
C LEU A 216 -12.88 -0.42 6.51
N SER A 217 -13.95 -1.01 5.98
CA SER A 217 -15.10 -1.49 6.75
C SER A 217 -14.92 -2.92 7.27
N SER A 218 -13.96 -3.70 6.75
CA SER A 218 -13.83 -5.14 6.98
C SER A 218 -13.81 -5.51 8.46
N ASN A 219 -14.88 -6.21 8.86
CA ASN A 219 -15.06 -6.76 10.20
C ASN A 219 -14.61 -8.24 10.31
N LYS A 220 -14.22 -8.91 9.23
CA LYS A 220 -13.84 -10.33 9.23
C LYS A 220 -12.56 -10.57 10.05
N GLY A 221 -12.74 -10.68 11.36
CA GLY A 221 -11.68 -10.93 12.34
C GLY A 221 -10.71 -9.76 12.56
N ASN A 222 -10.90 -8.65 11.90
CA ASN A 222 -10.10 -7.44 12.01
C ASN A 222 -10.85 -6.34 12.75
N LYS A 223 -10.21 -5.78 13.76
CA LYS A 223 -10.68 -4.66 14.58
C LYS A 223 -10.76 -3.32 13.82
N ARG A 224 -10.73 -3.33 12.48
CA ARG A 224 -10.75 -2.12 11.65
C ARG A 224 -12.11 -1.47 11.71
N GLY A 225 -13.11 -2.04 11.15
CA GLY A 225 -14.51 -1.64 11.12
C GLY A 225 -14.75 -0.13 11.12
N TRP A 226 -15.04 0.41 9.95
CA TRP A 226 -15.44 1.82 9.83
C TRP A 226 -16.67 2.09 10.70
N ASP A 227 -16.66 3.20 11.42
CA ASP A 227 -17.77 3.68 12.24
C ASP A 227 -18.50 4.79 11.49
N ARG A 228 -19.76 4.56 11.10
CA ARG A 228 -20.56 5.54 10.34
C ARG A 228 -20.78 6.85 11.10
N ASP A 229 -20.89 6.76 12.42
CA ASP A 229 -21.14 7.91 13.31
C ASP A 229 -19.84 8.46 13.91
N GLY A 230 -18.70 7.86 13.56
CA GLY A 230 -17.39 8.27 14.04
C GLY A 230 -16.80 9.45 13.24
N PHE A 231 -15.96 10.21 13.90
CA PHE A 231 -15.11 11.19 13.21
C PHE A 231 -13.83 10.53 12.65
N ILE A 232 -13.04 11.26 11.88
CA ILE A 232 -11.74 10.78 11.42
C ILE A 232 -10.64 11.32 12.32
N ALA A 233 -10.46 12.64 12.34
CA ALA A 233 -9.43 13.31 13.11
C ALA A 233 -9.92 14.67 13.62
N LEU A 234 -9.50 15.01 14.82
CA LEU A 234 -9.74 16.31 15.45
C LEU A 234 -8.40 16.92 15.86
N PRO A 235 -8.20 18.24 15.71
CA PRO A 235 -6.98 18.90 16.17
C PRO A 235 -6.87 18.78 17.70
N ALA A 236 -5.66 18.55 18.20
CA ALA A 236 -5.40 18.34 19.62
C ALA A 236 -4.23 19.17 20.09
N LEU A 237 -4.07 19.27 21.40
CA LEU A 237 -2.94 19.97 22.05
C LEU A 237 -2.01 18.96 22.71
N ALA A 238 -0.76 19.32 22.87
CA ALA A 238 0.20 18.54 23.64
C ALA A 238 -0.19 18.54 25.13
N LYS A 239 -0.29 17.34 25.74
CA LYS A 239 -0.60 17.20 27.17
C LYS A 239 0.51 17.75 28.08
N ARG A 240 1.76 17.72 27.60
CA ARG A 240 2.92 18.23 28.32
C ARG A 240 3.79 19.07 27.37
N LYS A 241 4.12 20.29 27.81
CA LYS A 241 5.11 21.12 27.12
C LYS A 241 6.49 20.43 27.19
N ASN A 242 7.27 20.56 26.15
CA ASN A 242 8.65 20.03 26.04
C ASN A 242 8.79 18.48 26.02
N LYS A 243 7.70 17.72 25.79
CA LYS A 243 7.79 16.29 25.54
C LYS A 243 7.64 16.01 24.04
N LEU A 244 8.57 15.24 23.46
CA LEU A 244 8.41 14.73 22.10
C LEU A 244 7.23 13.76 22.04
N ILE A 245 6.13 14.18 21.43
CA ILE A 245 4.95 13.35 21.21
C ILE A 245 5.12 12.60 19.90
N LYS A 246 5.03 11.27 19.96
CA LYS A 246 5.12 10.41 18.79
C LYS A 246 3.73 9.95 18.38
N SER A 247 3.52 9.80 17.07
CA SER A 247 2.32 9.14 16.56
C SER A 247 2.21 7.71 17.09
N SER A 248 1.00 7.33 17.46
CA SER A 248 0.66 5.97 17.88
C SER A 248 -0.57 5.48 17.13
N PHE A 249 -0.41 4.40 16.39
CA PHE A 249 -1.49 3.75 15.63
C PHE A 249 -2.13 2.59 16.40
N LYS A 250 -2.13 2.69 17.73
CA LYS A 250 -2.84 1.76 18.62
C LYS A 250 -4.02 2.48 19.24
N LEU A 251 -5.19 1.87 19.17
CA LEU A 251 -6.38 2.34 19.88
C LEU A 251 -6.19 2.13 21.39
N VAL A 252 -6.02 3.22 22.11
CA VAL A 252 -5.82 3.23 23.58
C VAL A 252 -6.89 4.10 24.25
N PRO A 253 -7.18 3.88 25.54
CA PRO A 253 -8.05 4.78 26.31
C PRO A 253 -7.55 6.22 26.23
N TYR A 254 -8.47 7.20 26.21
CA TYR A 254 -8.12 8.62 26.10
C TYR A 254 -7.07 9.07 27.13
N LYS A 255 -7.19 8.60 28.38
CA LYS A 255 -6.24 8.94 29.47
C LYS A 255 -4.79 8.59 29.17
N ASP A 256 -4.55 7.59 28.30
CA ASP A 256 -3.23 7.07 27.94
C ASP A 256 -2.59 7.80 26.76
N LEU A 257 -3.30 8.76 26.13
CA LEU A 257 -2.77 9.61 25.09
C LEU A 257 -1.83 10.67 25.66
N ASP A 258 -0.87 11.11 24.87
CA ASP A 258 0.01 12.28 25.17
C ASP A 258 -0.58 13.61 24.65
N VAL A 259 -1.76 13.56 24.02
CA VAL A 259 -2.50 14.71 23.51
C VAL A 259 -3.80 14.89 24.27
N ILE A 260 -4.33 16.12 24.27
CA ILE A 260 -5.64 16.47 24.86
C ILE A 260 -6.50 17.11 23.79
N TYR A 261 -7.80 16.87 23.92
CA TYR A 261 -8.85 17.53 23.17
C TYR A 261 -9.83 18.16 24.14
N GLU A 262 -10.01 19.47 24.02
CA GLU A 262 -10.81 20.28 24.96
C GLU A 262 -12.22 20.51 24.36
N ASN A 263 -13.13 19.61 24.64
CA ASN A 263 -14.55 19.74 24.28
C ASN A 263 -15.39 18.89 25.22
N ASP A 264 -16.38 19.51 25.89
CA ASP A 264 -17.24 18.87 26.90
C ASP A 264 -18.10 17.73 26.32
N ASN A 265 -18.39 17.77 25.02
CA ASN A 265 -19.20 16.76 24.35
C ASN A 265 -18.35 15.58 23.78
N PHE A 266 -17.07 15.54 24.12
CA PHE A 266 -16.18 14.46 23.64
C PHE A 266 -16.37 13.19 24.47
N ASP A 267 -16.49 12.04 23.82
CA ASP A 267 -16.66 10.75 24.49
C ASP A 267 -15.33 10.19 25.02
N PHE A 268 -14.97 10.57 26.22
CA PHE A 268 -13.75 10.13 26.89
C PHE A 268 -13.71 8.63 27.23
N SER A 269 -14.81 7.90 27.07
CA SER A 269 -14.90 6.46 27.35
C SER A 269 -14.34 5.58 26.22
N LYS A 270 -14.27 6.11 25.02
CA LYS A 270 -13.79 5.40 23.83
C LYS A 270 -12.25 5.32 23.77
N LYS A 271 -11.78 4.56 22.80
CA LYS A 271 -10.35 4.41 22.48
C LYS A 271 -10.01 5.22 21.24
N TYR A 272 -8.84 5.82 21.26
CA TYR A 272 -8.35 6.73 20.24
C TYR A 272 -6.89 6.43 19.84
N ILE A 273 -6.47 6.94 18.70
CA ILE A 273 -5.06 7.03 18.28
C ILE A 273 -4.61 8.48 18.35
N GLN A 274 -3.32 8.70 18.39
CA GLN A 274 -2.73 10.04 18.28
C GLN A 274 -1.79 10.14 17.09
N ILE A 275 -1.83 11.28 16.41
CA ILE A 275 -0.93 11.63 15.32
C ILE A 275 -0.17 12.89 15.68
N SER A 276 1.12 12.89 15.35
CA SER A 276 2.01 14.03 15.47
C SER A 276 2.68 14.25 14.12
N LEU A 277 2.66 15.49 13.65
CA LEU A 277 3.28 15.91 12.40
C LEU A 277 4.25 17.04 12.72
N PHE A 278 5.43 16.97 12.14
CA PHE A 278 6.53 17.91 12.38
C PHE A 278 6.86 18.63 11.07
N PRO A 279 6.27 19.80 10.83
CA PRO A 279 6.61 20.65 9.70
C PRO A 279 8.03 21.22 9.90
N LYS A 280 8.78 21.37 8.80
CA LYS A 280 10.12 21.99 8.86
C LYS A 280 10.07 23.52 8.92
N ASN A 281 9.03 24.09 8.28
CA ASN A 281 8.94 25.52 8.01
C ASN A 281 7.83 26.21 8.80
N GLU A 282 7.09 25.48 9.63
CA GLU A 282 6.05 26.04 10.48
C GLU A 282 6.52 26.10 11.93
N GLU A 283 6.07 27.12 12.67
CA GLU A 283 6.52 27.38 14.04
C GLU A 283 6.00 26.38 15.06
N ARG A 284 5.03 25.51 14.70
CA ARG A 284 4.36 24.61 15.66
C ARG A 284 4.14 23.22 15.09
N ASP A 285 4.39 22.25 15.94
CA ASP A 285 4.01 20.87 15.71
C ASP A 285 2.48 20.74 15.70
N GLU A 286 1.96 19.92 14.78
CA GLU A 286 0.54 19.60 14.70
C GLU A 286 0.25 18.29 15.43
N PHE A 287 -0.75 18.32 16.31
CA PHE A 287 -1.23 17.12 17.02
C PHE A 287 -2.69 16.87 16.71
N TRP A 288 -3.01 15.59 16.56
CA TRP A 288 -4.35 15.15 16.21
C TRP A 288 -4.75 13.93 17.04
N ILE A 289 -6.04 13.88 17.42
CA ILE A 289 -6.67 12.71 17.98
C ILE A 289 -7.58 12.11 16.91
N GLY A 290 -7.51 10.81 16.72
CA GLY A 290 -8.35 10.08 15.78
C GLY A 290 -9.07 8.92 16.45
N ASP A 291 -10.24 8.64 15.96
CA ASP A 291 -11.02 7.49 16.40
C ASP A 291 -10.71 6.24 15.55
N LYS A 292 -11.65 5.30 15.57
CA LYS A 292 -11.59 4.06 14.81
C LYS A 292 -11.46 4.28 13.29
N ASN A 293 -11.98 5.39 12.75
CA ASN A 293 -11.91 5.71 11.33
C ASN A 293 -10.50 6.11 10.91
N LEU A 294 -9.84 6.99 11.67
CA LEU A 294 -8.43 7.30 11.42
C LEU A 294 -7.55 6.06 11.62
N TYR A 295 -7.86 5.23 12.63
CA TYR A 295 -7.17 3.94 12.80
C TYR A 295 -7.33 3.06 11.56
N ALA A 296 -8.52 2.94 10.95
CA ALA A 296 -8.75 2.17 9.73
C ALA A 296 -7.89 2.68 8.56
N ILE A 297 -7.79 4.00 8.38
CA ILE A 297 -6.91 4.62 7.37
C ILE A 297 -5.44 4.26 7.62
N THR A 298 -4.98 4.26 8.90
CA THR A 298 -3.60 3.85 9.22
C THR A 298 -3.33 2.36 8.98
N ARG A 299 -4.36 1.53 8.79
CA ARG A 299 -4.19 0.11 8.39
C ARG A 299 -4.00 -0.05 6.90
N TYR A 300 -4.48 0.93 6.13
CA TYR A 300 -4.18 0.99 4.70
C TYR A 300 -2.70 1.33 4.47
N ASN A 301 -2.26 2.42 5.08
CA ASN A 301 -0.84 2.79 5.09
C ASN A 301 -0.44 3.32 6.48
N PRO A 302 0.53 2.68 7.20
CA PRO A 302 0.92 3.05 8.55
C PRO A 302 1.86 4.28 8.57
N SER A 303 1.42 5.37 7.95
CA SER A 303 2.10 6.67 7.90
C SER A 303 1.18 7.77 8.39
N SER A 304 1.65 8.57 9.38
CA SER A 304 0.92 9.74 9.86
C SER A 304 0.62 10.73 8.74
N LYS A 305 1.60 10.96 7.87
CA LYS A 305 1.47 11.88 6.74
C LYS A 305 0.45 11.39 5.72
N TYR A 306 0.44 10.08 5.44
CA TYR A 306 -0.57 9.47 4.58
C TYR A 306 -1.96 9.62 5.18
N ALA A 307 -2.13 9.19 6.44
CA ALA A 307 -3.43 9.19 7.08
C ALA A 307 -4.06 10.59 7.17
N MET A 308 -3.23 11.63 7.36
CA MET A 308 -3.69 13.02 7.41
C MET A 308 -3.79 13.68 6.03
N SER A 309 -3.41 12.99 4.96
CA SER A 309 -3.59 13.44 3.57
C SER A 309 -4.86 12.87 2.93
N VAL A 310 -5.41 11.82 3.51
CA VAL A 310 -6.74 11.27 3.17
C VAL A 310 -7.83 12.18 3.70
#